data_9b0e12648bf6c19f7498f696f861c366
#
_entry.id   9b0e12648bf6c19f7498f696f861c366
#
_cell.length_a   1.000
_cell.length_b   1.000
_cell.length_c   1.000
_cell.angle_alpha   90.00
_cell.angle_beta   90.00
_cell.angle_gamma   90.00
#
_symmetry.space_group_name_H-M   'P 1'
#
loop_
_entity.id
_entity.type
_entity.pdbx_description
1 polymer ?
#
loop_
_entity_poly.entity_id
_entity_poly.type
_entity_poly.pdbx_seq_one_letter_code
_entity_poly.pdbx_strand_id
1 'polypeptide(L)' 'MILDFEPGDKVTNPSNKNWGIGQVQSIIREKVTVNFENVGKKVINAEIIKLERIKK' A
#
# COMPACT_ATOMS: atom_id res chain seq x y z
N MET A 1 -15.37 -4.89 -2.37
CA MET A 1 -14.00 -5.41 -2.44
C MET A 1 -13.43 -5.60 -1.05
N ILE A 2 -12.83 -6.75 -0.80
CA ILE A 2 -12.20 -7.02 0.49
C ILE A 2 -10.69 -6.85 0.33
N LEU A 3 -10.10 -6.02 1.18
CA LEU A 3 -8.67 -5.80 1.17
C LEU A 3 -8.03 -6.57 2.34
N ASP A 4 -6.82 -7.05 2.12
CA ASP A 4 -6.08 -7.85 3.10
C ASP A 4 -5.33 -6.98 4.11
N PHE A 5 -5.51 -5.68 4.05
CA PHE A 5 -4.79 -4.75 4.93
C PHE A 5 -5.70 -3.59 5.31
N GLU A 6 -5.27 -2.82 6.31
CA GLU A 6 -6.03 -1.70 6.81
C GLU A 6 -5.08 -0.58 7.23
N PRO A 7 -5.61 0.63 7.53
CA PRO A 7 -4.74 1.74 7.93
C PRO A 7 -3.83 1.36 9.09
N GLY A 8 -2.56 1.73 8.96
CA GLY A 8 -1.53 1.38 9.91
C GLY A 8 -0.67 0.19 9.52
N ASP A 9 -1.16 -0.65 8.61
CA ASP A 9 -0.40 -1.82 8.16
C ASP A 9 0.78 -1.41 7.29
N LYS A 10 1.81 -2.24 7.32
CA LYS A 10 2.97 -2.09 6.44
C LYS A 10 2.79 -2.94 5.21
N VAL A 11 3.07 -2.36 4.06
CA VAL A 11 2.90 -3.03 2.77
C VAL A 11 4.09 -2.74 1.86
N THR A 12 4.24 -3.55 0.81
CA THR A 12 5.17 -3.27 -0.26
C THR A 12 4.42 -3.32 -1.59
N ASN A 13 4.97 -2.64 -2.59
CA ASN A 13 4.46 -2.73 -3.94
C ASN A 13 5.36 -3.70 -4.72
N PRO A 14 4.90 -4.93 -5.00
CA PRO A 14 5.76 -5.91 -5.69
C PRO A 14 6.22 -5.48 -7.07
N SER A 15 5.45 -4.62 -7.72
CA SER A 15 5.80 -4.12 -9.05
C SER A 15 6.84 -3.01 -9.00
N ASN A 16 7.04 -2.42 -7.83
CA ASN A 16 7.98 -1.31 -7.63
C ASN A 16 8.67 -1.47 -6.28
N LYS A 17 9.45 -2.53 -6.15
CA LYS A 17 10.10 -2.84 -4.87
C LYS A 17 11.06 -1.76 -4.40
N ASN A 18 11.58 -0.96 -5.32
CA ASN A 18 12.47 0.15 -4.99
C ASN A 18 11.77 1.28 -4.25
N TRP A 19 10.45 1.25 -4.16
CA TRP A 19 9.72 2.22 -3.34
C TRP A 19 9.92 1.98 -1.84
N GLY A 20 10.35 0.78 -1.48
CA GLY A 20 10.57 0.43 -0.09
C GLY A 20 9.28 0.05 0.61
N ILE A 21 9.35 0.04 1.95
CA ILE A 21 8.19 -0.30 2.77
C ILE A 21 7.27 0.90 2.87
N GLY A 22 5.97 0.68 2.68
CA GLY A 22 4.97 1.70 2.83
C GLY A 22 4.08 1.44 4.03
N GLN A 23 3.51 2.50 4.59
CA GLN A 23 2.51 2.39 5.63
C GLN A 23 1.19 2.89 5.07
N VAL A 24 0.15 2.08 5.20
CA VAL A 24 -1.19 2.45 4.74
C VAL A 24 -1.73 3.55 5.65
N GLN A 25 -2.14 4.66 5.05
CA GLN A 25 -2.67 5.80 5.80
C GLN A 25 -4.18 5.88 5.76
N SER A 26 -4.76 5.58 4.59
CA SER A 26 -6.22 5.58 4.48
C SER A 26 -6.64 4.69 3.33
N ILE A 27 -7.87 4.22 3.39
CA ILE A 27 -8.48 3.41 2.34
C ILE A 27 -9.85 3.99 2.06
N ILE A 28 -10.07 4.40 0.81
CA ILE A 28 -11.35 4.90 0.35
C ILE A 28 -11.73 4.10 -0.87
N ARG A 29 -12.65 3.15 -0.69
CA ARG A 29 -13.04 2.21 -1.75
C ARG A 29 -11.82 1.48 -2.28
N GLU A 30 -11.53 1.58 -3.58
CA GLU A 30 -10.37 0.95 -4.19
C GLU A 30 -9.10 1.79 -4.08
N LYS A 31 -9.19 3.01 -3.55
CA LYS A 31 -8.04 3.91 -3.47
C LYS A 31 -7.38 3.79 -2.11
N VAL A 32 -6.11 3.44 -2.11
CA VAL A 32 -5.33 3.24 -0.90
C VAL A 32 -4.20 4.27 -0.88
N THR A 33 -4.15 5.09 0.16
CA THR A 33 -3.06 6.04 0.34
C THR A 33 -1.98 5.39 1.17
N VAL A 34 -0.78 5.29 0.62
CA VAL A 34 0.36 4.65 1.27
C VAL A 34 1.54 5.60 1.25
N ASN A 35 2.22 5.72 2.37
CA ASN A 35 3.45 6.50 2.47
C ASN A 35 4.64 5.55 2.41
N PHE A 36 5.33 5.54 1.26
CA PHE A 36 6.49 4.68 1.04
C PHE A 36 7.78 5.36 1.47
N GLU A 37 8.73 4.56 1.95
CA GLU A 37 9.99 5.08 2.48
C GLU A 37 10.78 5.90 1.46
N ASN A 38 10.81 5.42 0.22
CA ASN A 38 11.70 5.99 -0.80
C ASN A 38 11.03 6.96 -1.76
N VAL A 39 9.70 6.97 -1.82
CA VAL A 39 8.98 7.80 -2.80
C VAL A 39 7.90 8.67 -2.16
N GLY A 40 7.65 8.51 -0.87
CA GLY A 40 6.65 9.31 -0.17
C GLY A 40 5.24 8.80 -0.40
N LYS A 41 4.28 9.72 -0.25
CA LYS A 41 2.87 9.38 -0.31
C LYS A 41 2.43 9.07 -1.74
N LYS A 42 1.77 7.94 -1.91
CA LYS A 42 1.19 7.53 -3.19
C LYS A 42 -0.24 7.06 -2.99
N VAL A 43 -1.09 7.36 -3.95
CA VAL A 43 -2.46 6.84 -3.98
C VAL A 43 -2.47 5.66 -4.95
N ILE A 44 -2.82 4.49 -4.44
CA ILE A 44 -2.76 3.24 -5.20
C ILE A 44 -4.19 2.76 -5.47
N ASN A 45 -4.46 2.39 -6.71
CA ASN A 45 -5.73 1.74 -7.03
C ASN A 45 -5.55 0.24 -6.81
N ALA A 46 -6.13 -0.26 -5.73
CA ALA A 46 -5.92 -1.65 -5.29
C ALA A 46 -6.60 -2.69 -6.21
N GLU A 47 -7.46 -2.24 -7.13
CA GLU A 47 -8.04 -3.15 -8.12
C GLU A 47 -7.06 -3.43 -9.26
N ILE A 48 -6.14 -2.52 -9.48
CA ILE A 48 -5.17 -2.63 -10.58
C ILE A 48 -3.81 -3.08 -10.06
N ILE A 49 -3.39 -2.51 -8.93
CA ILE A 49 -2.07 -2.76 -8.35
C ILE A 49 -2.23 -3.58 -7.09
N LYS A 50 -1.56 -4.72 -7.04
CA LYS A 50 -1.62 -5.59 -5.87
C LYS A 50 -0.51 -5.21 -4.90
N LEU A 51 -0.91 -4.85 -3.69
CA LEU A 51 0.04 -4.59 -2.61
C LEU A 51 0.18 -5.85 -1.75
N GLU A 52 1.36 -6.04 -1.18
CA GLU A 52 1.61 -7.15 -0.27
C GLU A 52 1.77 -6.63 1.14
N ARG A 53 1.01 -7.21 2.06
CA ARG A 53 1.11 -6.87 3.47
C ARG A 53 2.32 -7.56 4.07
N ILE A 54 3.09 -6.80 4.84
CA ILE A 54 4.24 -7.34 5.55
C ILE A 54 3.78 -7.85 6.89
N LYS A 55 4.03 -9.12 7.15
CA LYS A 55 3.74 -9.72 8.44
C LYS A 55 5.01 -9.80 9.25
N LYS A 56 4.85 -9.61 10.53
CA LYS A 56 5.95 -9.83 11.46
C LYS A 56 5.84 -11.18 12.09
#